data_94240fbae2b7d23ce6844599778990bb
#
_entry.id   94240fbae2b7d23ce6844599778990bb
#
_cell.length_a   1.000
_cell.length_b   1.000
_cell.length_c   1.000
_cell.angle_alpha   90.00
_cell.angle_beta   90.00
_cell.angle_gamma   90.00
#
_symmetry.space_group_name_H-M   'P 1'
#
loop_
_entity.id
_entity.type
_entity.pdbx_description
1 polymer ?
#
loop_
_entity_poly.entity_id
_entity_poly.type
_entity_poly.pdbx_seq_one_letter_code
_entity_poly.pdbx_strand_id
1 'polypeptide(L)'
;VASLSLPAQLVRTARFTHGAPAQFTVSGDGAALLYLRGRTGDDPAPCLWLLDLDTGAERLLADPVRLTGDAARPRGIEAYGTDRAARLVAFALAGALWTVRVGGGEPLRLPARRPVADPRPDPTGRRIAYLRKGALCVIRADGTEERVLAEPSDPDIEFGAAEHTSATLPDGPRGHWWSPDGTALLCARTDNRRVRRWYSTDPATPDSPPEVHRYATAGTPNPDVSLWLAPLDGRLIPVRWDRGAFEYVVGAGWDVHGPFAVVQSRDQCTVRFLAIDPADGRTTVLHEQRDAHWVQLVTGLPVRTASGALLSHADLRGTRHLAVDGEPVTPAGFQLRAVLGADGDDVLFTGSDEPTETHLWSWSRAAGPRRLSAGAGLHGGVRRGGTLVRTTLDAEGPGGHAEVLRAQRPALPVPSYAERPVLEVRRTPLRLGPRELRADLYLPSWHRPEHGRLPVLLDPYGGAATQRVTAAHDWKDLLSQWFAEQGFAVLVADGRGTPGRGPDWERSVHGDLLGPVLDDQVTALHAVARRHPVLDLDRVGIRGWSFSGSLAALAVLRRPDVFHAAVAGAGVTDQRLYHAHWRERFLGHPDEYPERYDACSLLGEAHGSPARCC
;
A
#
# COMPACT_ATOMS: atom_id res chain seq x y z
N VAL A 1 -28.85 -20.54 -17.93
CA VAL A 1 -27.77 -19.63 -17.52
C VAL A 1 -26.83 -20.43 -16.63
N ALA A 2 -25.59 -20.72 -17.09
CA ALA A 2 -24.60 -21.37 -16.25
C ALA A 2 -24.39 -20.47 -15.01
N SER A 3 -24.44 -21.07 -13.81
CA SER A 3 -24.19 -20.32 -12.58
C SER A 3 -22.78 -19.72 -12.63
N LEU A 4 -22.65 -18.43 -12.37
CA LEU A 4 -21.35 -17.76 -12.35
C LEU A 4 -20.48 -18.38 -11.26
N SER A 5 -19.30 -18.89 -11.62
CA SER A 5 -18.34 -19.42 -10.64
C SER A 5 -17.60 -18.28 -9.93
N LEU A 6 -17.15 -18.49 -8.68
CA LEU A 6 -16.37 -17.48 -7.95
C LEU A 6 -15.12 -17.02 -8.74
N PRO A 7 -14.28 -17.92 -9.33
CA PRO A 7 -13.13 -17.47 -10.12
C PRO A 7 -13.51 -16.53 -11.28
N ALA A 8 -14.60 -16.80 -11.99
CA ALA A 8 -15.09 -15.93 -13.07
C ALA A 8 -15.59 -14.58 -12.51
N GLN A 9 -16.24 -14.57 -11.34
CA GLN A 9 -16.67 -13.34 -10.68
C GLN A 9 -15.47 -12.50 -10.22
N LEU A 10 -14.46 -13.12 -9.62
CA LEU A 10 -13.24 -12.42 -9.18
C LEU A 10 -12.53 -11.71 -10.34
N VAL A 11 -12.46 -12.33 -11.51
CA VAL A 11 -11.87 -11.72 -12.71
C VAL A 11 -12.72 -10.56 -13.20
N ARG A 12 -14.04 -10.79 -13.39
CA ARG A 12 -14.97 -9.81 -13.95
C ARG A 12 -15.10 -8.55 -13.09
N THR A 13 -15.11 -8.71 -11.77
CA THR A 13 -15.27 -7.60 -10.81
C THR A 13 -13.91 -7.00 -10.35
N ALA A 14 -12.77 -7.45 -10.93
CA ALA A 14 -11.43 -7.17 -10.43
C ALA A 14 -11.34 -7.37 -8.90
N ARG A 15 -11.76 -8.55 -8.43
CA ARG A 15 -11.77 -8.89 -6.99
C ARG A 15 -12.69 -7.98 -6.16
N PHE A 16 -13.86 -7.63 -6.71
CA PHE A 16 -14.87 -6.76 -6.09
C PHE A 16 -14.44 -5.30 -5.89
N THR A 17 -13.44 -4.85 -6.61
CA THR A 17 -13.04 -3.43 -6.59
C THR A 17 -13.85 -2.58 -7.57
N HIS A 18 -14.37 -3.19 -8.65
CA HIS A 18 -15.27 -2.48 -9.56
C HIS A 18 -16.57 -2.10 -8.83
N GLY A 19 -17.03 -0.87 -9.05
CA GLY A 19 -18.22 -0.35 -8.41
C GLY A 19 -18.06 0.03 -6.94
N ALA A 20 -16.93 -0.30 -6.27
CA ALA A 20 -16.63 0.19 -4.93
C ALA A 20 -16.09 1.63 -4.99
N PRO A 21 -16.55 2.56 -4.11
CA PRO A 21 -16.02 3.92 -4.06
C PRO A 21 -14.62 3.93 -3.44
N ALA A 22 -13.70 4.73 -4.03
CA ALA A 22 -12.31 4.81 -3.61
C ALA A 22 -11.73 6.22 -3.80
N GLN A 23 -10.56 6.50 -3.21
CA GLN A 23 -9.83 7.76 -3.33
C GLN A 23 -10.65 8.98 -2.91
N PHE A 24 -11.07 8.99 -1.67
CA PHE A 24 -11.92 10.02 -1.11
C PHE A 24 -11.19 11.36 -0.90
N THR A 25 -11.80 12.46 -1.33
CA THR A 25 -11.34 13.82 -1.04
C THR A 25 -12.51 14.66 -0.57
N VAL A 26 -12.46 15.13 0.68
CA VAL A 26 -13.44 16.07 1.24
C VAL A 26 -13.08 17.48 0.80
N SER A 27 -14.05 18.27 0.36
CA SER A 27 -13.86 19.69 0.01
C SER A 27 -13.37 20.52 1.21
N GLY A 28 -12.72 21.66 0.94
CA GLY A 28 -12.14 22.49 1.99
C GLY A 28 -13.15 23.01 3.02
N ASP A 29 -14.41 23.19 2.62
CA ASP A 29 -15.54 23.60 3.48
C ASP A 29 -16.27 22.41 4.13
N GLY A 30 -15.88 21.18 3.81
CA GLY A 30 -16.51 19.96 4.33
C GLY A 30 -17.90 19.66 3.75
N ALA A 31 -18.33 20.35 2.70
CA ALA A 31 -19.68 20.25 2.13
C ALA A 31 -19.82 19.24 0.99
N ALA A 32 -18.71 18.79 0.39
CA ALA A 32 -18.72 17.86 -0.73
C ALA A 32 -17.66 16.77 -0.60
N LEU A 33 -17.94 15.59 -1.16
CA LEU A 33 -17.03 14.47 -1.25
C LEU A 33 -16.78 14.11 -2.70
N LEU A 34 -15.52 14.10 -3.11
CA LEU A 34 -15.05 13.56 -4.38
C LEU A 34 -14.56 12.13 -4.20
N TYR A 35 -14.83 11.26 -5.18
CA TYR A 35 -14.32 9.89 -5.18
C TYR A 35 -14.38 9.26 -6.59
N LEU A 36 -13.63 8.19 -6.77
CA LEU A 36 -13.68 7.35 -7.97
C LEU A 36 -14.58 6.14 -7.74
N ARG A 37 -15.39 5.79 -8.74
CA ARG A 37 -16.21 4.58 -8.74
C ARG A 37 -16.65 4.22 -10.16
N GLY A 38 -16.68 2.91 -10.51
CA GLY A 38 -17.36 2.40 -11.70
C GLY A 38 -18.87 2.62 -11.63
N ARG A 39 -19.55 2.55 -12.77
CA ARG A 39 -21.02 2.72 -12.86
C ARG A 39 -21.78 1.46 -12.45
N THR A 40 -21.09 0.30 -12.52
CA THR A 40 -21.60 -1.02 -12.12
C THR A 40 -20.48 -1.82 -11.45
N GLY A 41 -20.82 -2.95 -10.84
CA GLY A 41 -19.86 -3.83 -10.16
C GLY A 41 -18.91 -4.58 -11.08
N ASP A 42 -19.06 -4.46 -12.39
CA ASP A 42 -18.20 -5.03 -13.42
C ASP A 42 -17.65 -3.98 -14.41
N ASP A 43 -17.89 -2.70 -14.15
CA ASP A 43 -17.36 -1.61 -14.98
C ASP A 43 -15.87 -1.37 -14.67
N PRO A 44 -14.95 -1.66 -15.62
CA PRO A 44 -13.50 -1.49 -15.41
C PRO A 44 -13.05 -0.03 -15.56
N ALA A 45 -13.96 0.92 -15.82
CA ALA A 45 -13.65 2.32 -16.07
C ALA A 45 -14.15 3.23 -14.94
N PRO A 46 -13.38 3.40 -13.83
CA PRO A 46 -13.79 4.31 -12.77
C PRO A 46 -14.03 5.73 -13.29
N CYS A 47 -15.17 6.28 -12.91
CA CYS A 47 -15.61 7.65 -13.15
C CYS A 47 -15.30 8.52 -11.94
N LEU A 48 -15.20 9.83 -12.13
CA LEU A 48 -15.10 10.80 -11.05
C LEU A 48 -16.50 11.26 -10.63
N TRP A 49 -16.82 11.09 -9.35
CA TRP A 49 -18.09 11.43 -8.74
C TRP A 49 -17.96 12.53 -7.69
N LEU A 50 -19.04 13.27 -7.49
CA LEU A 50 -19.26 14.22 -6.40
C LEU A 50 -20.50 13.79 -5.63
N LEU A 51 -20.40 13.72 -4.30
CA LEU A 51 -21.52 13.61 -3.39
C LEU A 51 -21.67 14.95 -2.66
N ASP A 52 -22.80 15.62 -2.83
CA ASP A 52 -23.20 16.78 -2.05
C ASP A 52 -23.62 16.32 -0.65
N LEU A 53 -22.93 16.77 0.37
CA LEU A 53 -23.11 16.25 1.72
C LEU A 53 -24.28 16.90 2.47
N ASP A 54 -24.87 17.96 1.95
CA ASP A 54 -26.06 18.58 2.54
C ASP A 54 -27.34 17.97 2.01
N THR A 55 -27.36 17.65 0.74
CA THR A 55 -28.54 17.08 0.05
C THR A 55 -28.50 15.57 -0.09
N GLY A 56 -27.31 14.96 0.00
CA GLY A 56 -27.08 13.54 -0.33
C GLY A 56 -27.13 13.25 -1.83
N ALA A 57 -27.19 14.28 -2.69
CA ALA A 57 -27.25 14.11 -4.12
C ALA A 57 -25.90 13.76 -4.71
N GLU A 58 -25.87 12.73 -5.57
CA GLU A 58 -24.69 12.30 -6.30
C GLU A 58 -24.66 12.89 -7.71
N ARG A 59 -23.50 13.35 -8.16
CA ARG A 59 -23.30 13.90 -9.50
C ARG A 59 -22.06 13.30 -10.15
N LEU A 60 -22.20 12.81 -11.38
CA LEU A 60 -21.10 12.37 -12.22
C LEU A 60 -20.36 13.60 -12.77
N LEU A 61 -19.09 13.78 -12.36
CA LEU A 61 -18.26 14.89 -12.81
C LEU A 61 -17.52 14.58 -14.10
N ALA A 62 -16.99 13.35 -14.23
CA ALA A 62 -16.29 12.94 -15.44
C ALA A 62 -16.53 11.45 -15.72
N ASP A 63 -17.00 11.18 -16.95
CA ASP A 63 -17.17 9.84 -17.51
C ASP A 63 -16.06 9.57 -18.53
N PRO A 64 -15.09 8.70 -18.23
CA PRO A 64 -13.94 8.46 -19.11
C PRO A 64 -14.34 7.93 -20.49
N VAL A 65 -15.43 7.14 -20.59
CA VAL A 65 -15.91 6.60 -21.87
C VAL A 65 -16.46 7.73 -22.75
N ARG A 66 -17.23 8.64 -22.18
CA ARG A 66 -17.73 9.83 -22.91
C ARG A 66 -16.59 10.76 -23.34
N LEU A 67 -15.57 10.94 -22.50
CA LEU A 67 -14.47 11.84 -22.77
C LEU A 67 -13.52 11.33 -23.86
N THR A 68 -13.31 10.00 -23.94
CA THR A 68 -12.42 9.39 -24.93
C THR A 68 -13.12 8.94 -26.19
N GLY A 69 -14.44 8.70 -26.14
CA GLY A 69 -15.21 8.08 -27.22
C GLY A 69 -14.92 6.59 -27.41
N ASP A 70 -14.08 5.97 -26.56
CA ASP A 70 -13.67 4.57 -26.68
C ASP A 70 -14.45 3.69 -25.71
N ALA A 71 -15.59 3.18 -26.19
CA ALA A 71 -16.39 2.21 -25.44
C ALA A 71 -15.89 0.75 -25.60
N ALA A 72 -15.05 0.48 -26.61
CA ALA A 72 -14.57 -0.89 -26.89
C ALA A 72 -13.41 -1.30 -25.97
N ARG A 73 -12.60 -0.32 -25.52
CA ARG A 73 -11.49 -0.53 -24.58
C ARG A 73 -11.52 0.56 -23.51
N PRO A 74 -12.51 0.52 -22.62
CA PRO A 74 -12.70 1.59 -21.65
C PRO A 74 -11.50 1.67 -20.70
N ARG A 75 -10.88 2.86 -20.65
CA ARG A 75 -9.86 3.19 -19.64
C ARG A 75 -10.51 4.11 -18.61
N GLY A 76 -10.38 3.77 -17.34
CA GLY A 76 -10.91 4.58 -16.25
C GLY A 76 -9.99 5.73 -15.84
N ILE A 77 -10.50 6.58 -14.98
CA ILE A 77 -9.70 7.56 -14.24
C ILE A 77 -9.05 6.80 -13.08
N GLU A 78 -7.74 6.59 -13.15
CA GLU A 78 -7.00 5.79 -12.14
C GLU A 78 -6.68 6.60 -10.88
N ALA A 79 -6.44 7.91 -11.05
CA ALA A 79 -6.16 8.84 -9.97
C ALA A 79 -6.51 10.27 -10.38
N TYR A 80 -6.73 11.12 -9.39
CA TYR A 80 -6.91 12.55 -9.60
C TYR A 80 -6.19 13.37 -8.54
N GLY A 81 -5.88 14.62 -8.85
CA GLY A 81 -5.39 15.63 -7.91
C GLY A 81 -6.36 16.79 -7.78
N THR A 82 -6.34 17.48 -6.64
CA THR A 82 -7.16 18.67 -6.40
C THR A 82 -6.32 19.84 -5.91
N ASP A 83 -6.82 21.06 -6.08
CA ASP A 83 -6.36 22.21 -5.31
C ASP A 83 -6.73 22.07 -3.83
N ARG A 84 -6.22 22.97 -2.97
CA ARG A 84 -6.47 22.88 -1.53
C ARG A 84 -7.97 22.94 -1.18
N ALA A 85 -8.76 23.68 -1.93
CA ALA A 85 -10.20 23.81 -1.67
C ALA A 85 -11.04 22.68 -2.29
N ALA A 86 -10.42 21.80 -3.09
CA ALA A 86 -11.07 20.81 -3.93
C ALA A 86 -12.11 21.42 -4.90
N ARG A 87 -11.79 22.59 -5.47
CA ARG A 87 -12.63 23.27 -6.48
C ARG A 87 -12.21 22.94 -7.91
N LEU A 88 -10.92 22.67 -8.10
CA LEU A 88 -10.33 22.22 -9.35
C LEU A 88 -9.85 20.78 -9.19
N VAL A 89 -10.28 19.91 -10.08
CA VAL A 89 -9.79 18.53 -10.18
C VAL A 89 -9.02 18.38 -11.47
N ALA A 90 -7.84 17.73 -11.43
CA ALA A 90 -7.07 17.35 -12.59
C ALA A 90 -6.80 15.86 -12.60
N PHE A 91 -6.85 15.23 -13.78
CA PHE A 91 -6.55 13.82 -13.98
C PHE A 91 -5.93 13.56 -15.33
N ALA A 92 -5.17 12.49 -15.45
CA ALA A 92 -4.68 11.98 -16.72
C ALA A 92 -5.66 10.91 -17.24
N LEU A 93 -6.04 11.02 -18.51
CA LEU A 93 -6.87 10.02 -19.18
C LEU A 93 -6.37 9.80 -20.60
N ALA A 94 -6.02 8.56 -20.92
CA ALA A 94 -5.44 8.18 -22.20
C ALA A 94 -4.23 9.07 -22.60
N GLY A 95 -3.39 9.43 -21.60
CA GLY A 95 -2.21 10.26 -21.77
C GLY A 95 -2.50 11.74 -22.04
N ALA A 96 -3.75 12.20 -21.92
CA ALA A 96 -4.11 13.61 -22.00
C ALA A 96 -4.41 14.18 -20.60
N LEU A 97 -4.17 15.48 -20.43
CA LEU A 97 -4.53 16.22 -19.21
C LEU A 97 -5.98 16.70 -19.32
N TRP A 98 -6.75 16.37 -18.30
CA TRP A 98 -8.12 16.81 -18.15
C TRP A 98 -8.32 17.55 -16.83
N THR A 99 -9.22 18.51 -16.84
CA THR A 99 -9.65 19.24 -15.64
C THR A 99 -11.16 19.32 -15.57
N VAL A 100 -11.69 19.41 -14.34
CA VAL A 100 -13.10 19.72 -14.11
C VAL A 100 -13.24 20.60 -12.87
N ARG A 101 -14.19 21.55 -12.90
CA ARG A 101 -14.53 22.40 -11.77
C ARG A 101 -15.70 21.78 -10.98
N VAL A 102 -15.52 21.67 -9.67
CA VAL A 102 -16.51 21.06 -8.76
C VAL A 102 -17.81 21.87 -8.73
N GLY A 103 -17.75 23.20 -8.83
CA GLY A 103 -18.93 24.07 -8.86
C GLY A 103 -19.79 24.01 -10.15
N GLY A 104 -19.36 23.26 -11.16
CA GLY A 104 -20.08 23.09 -12.42
C GLY A 104 -19.21 23.24 -13.65
N GLY A 105 -19.73 22.82 -14.81
CA GLY A 105 -19.06 22.79 -16.10
C GLY A 105 -18.67 21.37 -16.53
N GLU A 106 -18.51 21.21 -17.84
CA GLU A 106 -18.04 19.95 -18.43
C GLU A 106 -16.52 19.81 -18.23
N PRO A 107 -16.00 18.57 -18.16
CA PRO A 107 -14.55 18.34 -18.15
C PRO A 107 -13.87 18.95 -19.39
N LEU A 108 -12.78 19.66 -19.16
CA LEU A 108 -12.00 20.33 -20.20
C LEU A 108 -10.68 19.59 -20.42
N ARG A 109 -10.41 19.21 -21.68
CA ARG A 109 -9.09 18.73 -22.06
C ARG A 109 -8.16 19.92 -22.27
N LEU A 110 -7.08 19.96 -21.49
CA LEU A 110 -6.05 20.99 -21.65
C LEU A 110 -5.09 20.65 -22.81
N PRO A 111 -4.50 21.67 -23.48
CA PRO A 111 -3.59 21.49 -24.62
C PRO A 111 -2.17 21.08 -24.19
N ALA A 112 -2.02 20.43 -23.05
CA ALA A 112 -0.74 19.93 -22.55
C ALA A 112 -0.11 18.92 -23.52
N ARG A 113 1.22 18.97 -23.70
CA ARG A 113 1.96 18.01 -24.53
C ARG A 113 1.91 16.61 -23.91
N ARG A 114 1.61 15.63 -24.75
CA ARG A 114 1.43 14.23 -24.34
C ARG A 114 2.73 13.41 -24.38
N PRO A 115 2.84 12.29 -23.64
CA PRO A 115 1.88 11.80 -22.66
C PRO A 115 1.95 12.55 -21.33
N VAL A 116 0.81 12.70 -20.66
CA VAL A 116 0.71 13.29 -19.33
C VAL A 116 0.54 12.19 -18.29
N ALA A 117 1.28 12.29 -17.18
CA ALA A 117 1.14 11.44 -16.01
C ALA A 117 1.15 12.27 -14.72
N ASP A 118 0.56 11.74 -13.65
CA ASP A 118 0.52 12.31 -12.29
C ASP A 118 0.23 13.83 -12.24
N PRO A 119 -0.90 14.32 -12.81
CA PRO A 119 -1.22 15.73 -12.77
C PRO A 119 -1.69 16.16 -11.37
N ARG A 120 -1.07 17.25 -10.86
CA ARG A 120 -1.35 17.79 -9.52
C ARG A 120 -1.59 19.30 -9.60
N PRO A 121 -2.83 19.78 -9.36
CA PRO A 121 -3.10 21.19 -9.18
C PRO A 121 -2.27 21.78 -8.03
N ASP A 122 -1.83 23.01 -8.18
CA ASP A 122 -1.26 23.75 -7.06
C ASP A 122 -2.35 24.05 -5.99
N PRO A 123 -1.98 24.31 -4.73
CA PRO A 123 -2.95 24.56 -3.66
C PRO A 123 -3.89 25.72 -3.91
N THR A 124 -3.55 26.66 -4.81
CA THR A 124 -4.39 27.82 -5.17
C THR A 124 -5.32 27.56 -6.36
N GLY A 125 -5.15 26.43 -7.07
CA GLY A 125 -5.93 26.06 -8.25
C GLY A 125 -5.62 26.87 -9.51
N ARG A 126 -4.45 27.52 -9.57
CA ARG A 126 -4.04 28.36 -10.72
C ARG A 126 -3.23 27.59 -11.75
N ARG A 127 -2.47 26.57 -11.32
CA ARG A 127 -1.54 25.79 -12.13
C ARG A 127 -1.67 24.31 -11.84
N ILE A 128 -1.16 23.50 -12.76
CA ILE A 128 -1.12 22.05 -12.66
C ILE A 128 0.30 21.61 -13.01
N ALA A 129 0.98 20.93 -12.08
CA ALA A 129 2.20 20.22 -12.35
C ALA A 129 1.87 18.83 -12.90
N TYR A 130 2.69 18.31 -13.81
CA TYR A 130 2.51 16.96 -14.37
C TYR A 130 3.84 16.43 -14.92
N LEU A 131 3.89 15.13 -15.13
CA LEU A 131 5.06 14.44 -15.67
C LEU A 131 4.88 14.14 -17.16
N ARG A 132 5.99 14.27 -17.90
CA ARG A 132 6.05 13.97 -19.33
C ARG A 132 7.41 13.44 -19.71
N LYS A 133 7.51 12.14 -20.00
CA LYS A 133 8.77 11.50 -20.44
C LYS A 133 9.97 11.84 -19.55
N GLY A 134 9.82 11.68 -18.23
CA GLY A 134 10.86 11.98 -17.26
C GLY A 134 11.05 13.48 -16.94
N ALA A 135 10.35 14.38 -17.59
CA ALA A 135 10.38 15.81 -17.29
C ALA A 135 9.25 16.24 -16.35
N LEU A 136 9.52 17.20 -15.47
CA LEU A 136 8.51 17.90 -14.67
C LEU A 136 8.05 19.15 -15.43
N CYS A 137 6.74 19.20 -15.71
CA CYS A 137 6.09 20.26 -16.46
C CYS A 137 5.05 20.98 -15.61
N VAL A 138 4.74 22.23 -15.97
CA VAL A 138 3.66 23.03 -15.36
C VAL A 138 2.89 23.74 -16.46
N ILE A 139 1.56 23.78 -16.31
CA ILE A 139 0.64 24.53 -17.17
C ILE A 139 -0.35 25.31 -16.30
N ARG A 140 -0.86 26.43 -16.78
CA ARG A 140 -1.97 27.11 -16.08
C ARG A 140 -3.26 26.30 -16.20
N ALA A 141 -4.15 26.46 -15.22
CA ALA A 141 -5.44 25.76 -15.20
C ALA A 141 -6.40 26.17 -16.34
N ASP A 142 -6.10 27.28 -17.04
CA ASP A 142 -6.79 27.71 -18.25
C ASP A 142 -6.18 27.13 -19.54
N GLY A 143 -5.11 26.33 -19.44
CA GLY A 143 -4.42 25.69 -20.55
C GLY A 143 -3.33 26.55 -21.20
N THR A 144 -3.04 27.73 -20.67
CA THR A 144 -1.98 28.62 -21.17
C THR A 144 -0.65 28.42 -20.43
N GLU A 145 0.42 29.01 -20.90
CA GLU A 145 1.74 29.05 -20.26
C GLU A 145 2.32 27.69 -19.90
N GLU A 146 2.22 26.68 -20.78
CA GLU A 146 2.90 25.41 -20.57
C GLU A 146 4.43 25.62 -20.55
N ARG A 147 5.08 25.08 -19.49
CA ARG A 147 6.54 25.17 -19.31
C ARG A 147 7.11 23.86 -18.79
N VAL A 148 8.35 23.56 -19.20
CA VAL A 148 9.18 22.52 -18.58
C VAL A 148 9.96 23.20 -17.46
N LEU A 149 9.83 22.71 -16.23
CA LEU A 149 10.57 23.20 -15.07
C LEU A 149 11.89 22.44 -14.88
N ALA A 150 11.86 21.12 -15.10
CA ALA A 150 13.04 20.30 -15.03
C ALA A 150 13.00 19.25 -16.14
N GLU A 151 14.06 19.21 -16.96
CA GLU A 151 14.18 18.32 -18.10
C GLU A 151 15.37 17.37 -17.90
N PRO A 152 15.21 16.04 -18.12
CA PRO A 152 16.30 15.10 -18.01
C PRO A 152 17.31 15.31 -19.16
N SER A 153 18.59 15.21 -18.83
CA SER A 153 19.69 15.25 -19.81
C SER A 153 20.05 13.88 -20.38
N ASP A 154 19.44 12.81 -19.88
CA ASP A 154 19.71 11.41 -20.21
C ASP A 154 18.43 10.60 -20.02
N PRO A 155 18.14 9.58 -20.85
CA PRO A 155 16.92 8.76 -20.72
C PRO A 155 16.83 7.96 -19.42
N ASP A 156 17.96 7.71 -18.74
CA ASP A 156 18.02 7.06 -17.44
C ASP A 156 17.88 8.06 -16.26
N ILE A 157 17.56 9.32 -16.52
CA ILE A 157 17.30 10.36 -15.52
C ILE A 157 15.84 10.80 -15.60
N GLU A 158 15.21 11.00 -14.45
CA GLU A 158 13.84 11.47 -14.35
C GLU A 158 13.70 12.54 -13.27
N PHE A 159 12.80 13.51 -13.50
CA PHE A 159 12.41 14.52 -12.53
C PHE A 159 10.93 14.40 -12.16
N GLY A 160 10.63 14.51 -10.87
CA GLY A 160 9.27 14.58 -10.36
C GLY A 160 8.52 13.25 -10.30
N ALA A 161 9.10 12.17 -10.80
CA ALA A 161 8.58 10.81 -10.63
C ALA A 161 9.05 10.20 -9.30
N ALA A 162 8.24 9.32 -8.72
CA ALA A 162 8.67 8.50 -7.61
C ALA A 162 9.66 7.44 -8.11
N GLU A 163 10.81 7.32 -7.45
CA GLU A 163 11.76 6.23 -7.67
C GLU A 163 11.13 4.91 -7.21
N HIS A 164 11.63 3.77 -7.70
CA HIS A 164 11.03 2.45 -7.45
C HIS A 164 10.86 2.14 -5.95
N THR A 165 11.86 2.44 -5.12
CA THR A 165 11.77 2.26 -3.65
C THR A 165 10.65 3.14 -3.07
N SER A 166 10.66 4.44 -3.40
CA SER A 166 9.65 5.39 -2.95
C SER A 166 8.24 5.00 -3.39
N ALA A 167 8.10 4.47 -4.62
CA ALA A 167 6.81 4.02 -5.16
C ALA A 167 6.22 2.81 -4.42
N THR A 168 7.07 2.00 -3.78
CA THR A 168 6.65 0.81 -2.99
C THR A 168 6.44 1.11 -1.51
N LEU A 169 6.73 2.33 -1.06
CA LEU A 169 6.53 2.75 0.32
C LEU A 169 5.05 3.00 0.64
N PRO A 170 4.68 2.97 1.94
CA PRO A 170 3.29 3.10 2.37
C PRO A 170 2.57 4.36 1.90
N ASP A 171 3.28 5.49 1.71
CA ASP A 171 2.69 6.77 1.27
C ASP A 171 2.40 6.83 -0.24
N GLY A 172 2.73 5.77 -0.96
CA GLY A 172 2.47 5.61 -2.38
C GLY A 172 3.41 6.42 -3.30
N PRO A 173 3.23 6.30 -4.61
CA PRO A 173 4.14 6.87 -5.58
C PRO A 173 3.96 8.39 -5.68
N ARG A 174 4.93 9.16 -5.16
CA ARG A 174 4.95 10.61 -5.28
C ARG A 174 6.39 11.11 -5.42
N GLY A 175 6.64 11.98 -6.39
CA GLY A 175 7.96 12.54 -6.63
C GLY A 175 7.99 14.07 -6.76
N HIS A 176 6.83 14.77 -6.63
CA HIS A 176 6.79 16.23 -6.63
C HIS A 176 5.70 16.78 -5.71
N TRP A 177 5.98 17.93 -5.09
CA TRP A 177 5.14 18.56 -4.06
C TRP A 177 5.13 20.08 -4.25
N TRP A 178 3.95 20.66 -4.37
CA TRP A 178 3.79 22.11 -4.42
C TRP A 178 4.06 22.81 -3.09
N SER A 179 4.65 23.99 -3.15
CA SER A 179 4.61 24.93 -2.02
C SER A 179 3.16 25.34 -1.72
N PRO A 180 2.83 25.67 -0.45
CA PRO A 180 1.47 26.05 -0.06
C PRO A 180 0.88 27.26 -0.82
N ASP A 181 1.73 28.16 -1.34
CA ASP A 181 1.38 29.35 -2.12
C ASP A 181 1.36 29.11 -3.65
N GLY A 182 1.79 27.91 -4.10
CA GLY A 182 1.83 27.55 -5.52
C GLY A 182 2.92 28.25 -6.34
N THR A 183 3.99 28.75 -5.70
CA THR A 183 5.09 29.46 -6.37
C THR A 183 6.30 28.60 -6.68
N ALA A 184 6.43 27.44 -6.06
CA ALA A 184 7.53 26.50 -6.23
C ALA A 184 7.09 25.06 -6.07
N LEU A 185 7.94 24.13 -6.54
CA LEU A 185 7.82 22.69 -6.26
C LEU A 185 9.10 22.21 -5.56
N LEU A 186 8.93 21.24 -4.69
CA LEU A 186 9.96 20.28 -4.34
C LEU A 186 9.82 19.08 -5.27
N CYS A 187 10.89 18.58 -5.89
CA CYS A 187 10.83 17.43 -6.77
C CYS A 187 12.02 16.49 -6.58
N ALA A 188 11.77 15.20 -6.75
CA ALA A 188 12.81 14.18 -6.81
C ALA A 188 13.47 14.22 -8.20
N ARG A 189 14.79 13.99 -8.23
CA ARG A 189 15.57 13.62 -9.40
C ARG A 189 16.16 12.25 -9.17
N THR A 190 15.82 11.31 -10.02
CA THR A 190 16.31 9.93 -9.98
C THR A 190 17.28 9.70 -11.13
N ASP A 191 18.49 9.25 -10.82
CA ASP A 191 19.51 8.87 -11.80
C ASP A 191 19.77 7.37 -11.74
N ASN A 192 19.26 6.66 -12.73
CA ASN A 192 19.31 5.19 -12.82
C ASN A 192 20.55 4.66 -13.55
N ARG A 193 21.47 5.49 -14.04
CA ARG A 193 22.60 5.07 -14.89
C ARG A 193 23.51 4.03 -14.25
N ARG A 194 23.67 4.06 -12.93
CA ARG A 194 24.45 3.06 -12.17
C ARG A 194 23.67 1.79 -11.79
N VAL A 195 22.32 1.80 -11.95
CA VAL A 195 21.47 0.67 -11.60
C VAL A 195 21.60 -0.44 -12.64
N ARG A 196 21.68 -1.67 -12.16
CA ARG A 196 21.81 -2.88 -13.01
C ARG A 196 20.66 -2.98 -14.00
N ARG A 197 20.98 -3.37 -15.24
CA ARG A 197 19.99 -3.66 -16.28
C ARG A 197 19.48 -5.08 -16.13
N TRP A 198 18.15 -5.22 -16.22
CA TRP A 198 17.45 -6.48 -16.31
C TRP A 198 16.72 -6.55 -17.63
N TYR A 199 16.61 -7.75 -18.17
CA TYR A 199 15.98 -8.01 -19.45
C TYR A 199 14.81 -8.95 -19.23
N SER A 200 13.61 -8.56 -19.67
CA SER A 200 12.42 -9.42 -19.69
C SER A 200 11.98 -9.68 -21.13
N THR A 201 11.59 -10.91 -21.40
CA THR A 201 11.06 -11.33 -22.69
C THR A 201 9.65 -11.85 -22.52
N ASP A 202 8.79 -11.59 -23.49
CA ASP A 202 7.46 -12.18 -23.55
C ASP A 202 7.51 -13.49 -24.35
N PRO A 203 7.31 -14.67 -23.72
CA PRO A 203 7.31 -15.94 -24.43
C PRO A 203 6.20 -16.06 -25.50
N ALA A 204 5.14 -15.26 -25.42
CA ALA A 204 4.07 -15.22 -26.41
C ALA A 204 4.47 -14.46 -27.69
N THR A 205 5.52 -13.62 -27.61
CA THR A 205 6.05 -12.84 -28.74
C THR A 205 7.57 -12.95 -28.81
N PRO A 206 8.13 -14.16 -29.07
CA PRO A 206 9.56 -14.43 -28.94
C PRO A 206 10.44 -13.62 -29.90
N ASP A 207 9.89 -13.12 -31.00
CA ASP A 207 10.59 -12.27 -31.97
C ASP A 207 10.70 -10.78 -31.52
N SER A 208 10.01 -10.41 -30.44
CA SER A 208 10.12 -9.05 -29.88
C SER A 208 11.45 -8.87 -29.14
N PRO A 209 12.11 -7.70 -29.27
CA PRO A 209 13.31 -7.43 -28.49
C PRO A 209 12.98 -7.43 -26.99
N PRO A 210 13.92 -7.87 -26.12
CA PRO A 210 13.73 -7.83 -24.69
C PRO A 210 13.44 -6.41 -24.17
N GLU A 211 12.52 -6.30 -23.24
CA GLU A 211 12.34 -5.06 -22.48
C GLU A 211 13.48 -4.90 -21.47
N VAL A 212 14.03 -3.68 -21.39
CA VAL A 212 15.13 -3.34 -20.47
C VAL A 212 14.60 -2.57 -19.29
N HIS A 213 14.84 -3.09 -18.10
CA HIS A 213 14.45 -2.48 -16.83
C HIS A 213 15.69 -2.14 -16.00
N ARG A 214 15.61 -1.06 -15.22
CA ARG A 214 16.59 -0.74 -14.16
C ARG A 214 16.04 -1.26 -12.84
N TYR A 215 16.76 -2.21 -12.22
CA TYR A 215 16.29 -2.84 -10.98
C TYR A 215 17.45 -3.11 -10.03
N ALA A 216 17.44 -2.40 -8.89
CA ALA A 216 18.44 -2.55 -7.83
C ALA A 216 18.11 -3.77 -6.96
N THR A 217 18.88 -4.84 -7.15
CA THR A 217 18.77 -6.03 -6.30
C THR A 217 19.70 -5.92 -5.09
N ALA A 218 19.45 -6.74 -4.06
CA ALA A 218 20.27 -6.77 -2.87
C ALA A 218 21.79 -6.86 -3.22
N GLY A 219 22.59 -6.03 -2.57
CA GLY A 219 24.04 -5.93 -2.80
C GLY A 219 24.44 -5.11 -4.05
N THR A 220 23.51 -4.65 -4.86
CA THR A 220 23.84 -3.85 -6.05
C THR A 220 23.64 -2.35 -5.81
N PRO A 221 24.22 -1.47 -6.64
CA PRO A 221 24.01 -0.03 -6.52
C PRO A 221 22.53 0.35 -6.69
N ASN A 222 22.03 1.18 -5.76
CA ASN A 222 20.74 1.82 -5.86
C ASN A 222 20.75 3.00 -6.85
N PRO A 223 19.59 3.51 -7.33
CA PRO A 223 19.52 4.81 -8.00
C PRO A 223 20.15 5.93 -7.17
N ASP A 224 20.74 6.92 -7.84
CA ASP A 224 21.14 8.17 -7.16
C ASP A 224 19.94 9.11 -7.09
N VAL A 225 19.27 9.15 -5.93
CA VAL A 225 18.11 9.99 -5.68
C VAL A 225 18.53 11.28 -5.01
N SER A 226 18.06 12.40 -5.54
CA SER A 226 18.25 13.73 -4.99
C SER A 226 16.96 14.54 -5.04
N LEU A 227 16.84 15.53 -4.17
CA LEU A 227 15.71 16.45 -4.14
C LEU A 227 16.14 17.83 -4.65
N TRP A 228 15.23 18.51 -5.33
CA TRP A 228 15.46 19.81 -5.93
C TRP A 228 14.27 20.73 -5.67
N LEU A 229 14.56 21.96 -5.30
CA LEU A 229 13.57 23.04 -5.30
C LEU A 229 13.50 23.61 -6.72
N ALA A 230 12.30 23.72 -7.24
CA ALA A 230 12.00 24.23 -8.57
C ALA A 230 11.03 25.42 -8.48
N PRO A 231 11.51 26.64 -8.16
CA PRO A 231 10.72 27.86 -8.28
C PRO A 231 10.22 28.04 -9.71
N LEU A 232 9.06 28.68 -9.86
CA LEU A 232 8.46 28.90 -11.17
C LEU A 232 9.27 29.88 -12.07
N ASP A 233 10.33 30.50 -11.58
CA ASP A 233 11.28 31.28 -12.37
C ASP A 233 12.24 30.43 -13.21
N GLY A 234 12.23 29.10 -13.02
CA GLY A 234 13.02 28.14 -13.81
C GLY A 234 14.38 27.80 -13.22
N ARG A 235 14.75 28.33 -12.05
CA ARG A 235 15.96 27.92 -11.34
C ARG A 235 15.74 26.55 -10.69
N LEU A 236 16.77 25.72 -10.68
CA LEU A 236 16.79 24.46 -9.91
C LEU A 236 17.82 24.59 -8.79
N ILE A 237 17.36 24.43 -7.53
CA ILE A 237 18.21 24.55 -6.36
C ILE A 237 18.33 23.15 -5.74
N PRO A 238 19.54 22.55 -5.67
CA PRO A 238 19.71 21.22 -5.10
C PRO A 238 19.54 21.26 -3.58
N VAL A 239 18.78 20.32 -3.05
CA VAL A 239 18.67 20.09 -1.60
C VAL A 239 19.92 19.32 -1.14
N ARG A 240 20.52 19.74 -0.03
CA ARG A 240 21.83 19.28 0.44
C ARG A 240 21.72 18.49 1.73
N TRP A 241 21.98 17.18 1.66
CA TRP A 241 22.21 16.31 2.83
C TRP A 241 23.33 15.32 2.51
N ASP A 242 23.78 14.59 3.50
CA ASP A 242 24.77 13.52 3.31
C ASP A 242 24.10 12.32 2.61
N ARG A 243 24.12 12.31 1.27
CA ARG A 243 23.56 11.24 0.45
C ARG A 243 24.39 9.95 0.48
N GLY A 244 25.65 10.03 0.91
CA GLY A 244 26.49 8.86 1.08
C GLY A 244 26.04 8.03 2.28
N ALA A 245 25.71 8.69 3.40
CA ALA A 245 25.20 8.04 4.60
C ALA A 245 23.69 7.73 4.53
N PHE A 246 22.91 8.54 3.79
CA PHE A 246 21.44 8.45 3.70
C PHE A 246 21.02 8.45 2.22
N GLU A 247 21.16 7.30 1.59
CA GLU A 247 20.88 7.18 0.14
C GLU A 247 19.40 7.03 -0.20
N TYR A 248 18.55 6.59 0.73
CA TYR A 248 17.12 6.46 0.48
C TYR A 248 16.36 7.74 0.85
N VAL A 249 15.54 8.24 -0.06
CA VAL A 249 14.50 9.24 0.21
C VAL A 249 13.20 8.48 0.43
N VAL A 250 12.78 8.35 1.69
CA VAL A 250 11.61 7.57 2.08
C VAL A 250 10.36 8.40 2.34
N GLY A 251 10.48 9.72 2.24
CA GLY A 251 9.38 10.67 2.29
C GLY A 251 9.86 12.07 1.95
N ALA A 252 8.98 12.91 1.43
CA ALA A 252 9.21 14.32 1.23
C ALA A 252 7.89 15.06 1.12
N GLY A 253 7.92 16.37 1.30
CA GLY A 253 6.74 17.19 1.21
C GLY A 253 7.00 18.66 1.40
N TRP A 254 5.91 19.41 1.40
CA TRP A 254 5.93 20.84 1.69
C TRP A 254 4.70 21.19 2.52
N ASP A 255 4.91 21.48 3.79
CA ASP A 255 3.87 21.90 4.73
C ASP A 255 3.89 23.43 4.99
N VAL A 256 3.12 23.90 5.97
CA VAL A 256 3.06 25.32 6.34
C VAL A 256 4.37 25.85 6.94
N HIS A 257 5.24 24.97 7.40
CA HIS A 257 6.56 25.30 7.98
C HIS A 257 7.69 25.22 6.98
N GLY A 258 7.42 24.85 5.72
CA GLY A 258 8.39 24.77 4.65
C GLY A 258 8.57 23.35 4.09
N PRO A 259 9.46 23.20 3.08
CA PRO A 259 9.76 21.89 2.51
C PRO A 259 10.53 21.01 3.48
N PHE A 260 10.33 19.70 3.36
CA PHE A 260 11.00 18.71 4.19
C PHE A 260 11.34 17.44 3.41
N ALA A 261 12.28 16.67 3.95
CA ALA A 261 12.61 15.34 3.46
C ALA A 261 12.75 14.35 4.62
N VAL A 262 12.44 13.10 4.36
CA VAL A 262 12.73 11.96 5.22
C VAL A 262 13.72 11.07 4.51
N VAL A 263 14.89 10.89 5.10
CA VAL A 263 15.99 10.14 4.51
C VAL A 263 16.37 8.97 5.41
N GLN A 264 16.81 7.87 4.80
CA GLN A 264 17.14 6.64 5.51
C GLN A 264 18.49 6.11 5.05
N SER A 265 19.28 5.57 5.98
CA SER A 265 20.54 4.87 5.71
C SER A 265 20.28 3.55 4.96
N ARG A 266 21.28 3.03 4.24
CA ARG A 266 21.12 1.79 3.47
C ARG A 266 20.80 0.59 4.35
N ASP A 267 21.41 0.48 5.52
CA ASP A 267 21.13 -0.52 6.55
C ASP A 267 19.74 -0.38 7.19
N GLN A 268 19.05 0.73 6.90
CA GLN A 268 17.73 1.11 7.40
C GLN A 268 17.64 1.28 8.93
N CYS A 269 18.79 1.31 9.61
CA CYS A 269 18.87 1.48 11.06
C CYS A 269 18.72 2.94 11.50
N THR A 270 18.79 3.90 10.59
CA THR A 270 18.66 5.33 10.91
C THR A 270 17.75 6.04 9.90
N VAL A 271 16.78 6.79 10.42
CA VAL A 271 15.89 7.68 9.64
C VAL A 271 16.05 9.10 10.18
N ARG A 272 16.20 10.09 9.27
CA ARG A 272 16.21 11.52 9.59
C ARG A 272 15.06 12.26 8.96
N PHE A 273 14.44 13.13 9.73
CA PHE A 273 13.50 14.14 9.26
C PHE A 273 14.25 15.47 9.13
N LEU A 274 14.30 16.00 7.91
CA LEU A 274 15.07 17.18 7.55
C LEU A 274 14.14 18.33 7.18
N ALA A 275 14.29 19.48 7.81
CA ALA A 275 13.77 20.73 7.26
C ALA A 275 14.70 21.20 6.15
N ILE A 276 14.14 21.79 5.09
CA ILE A 276 14.86 22.32 3.94
C ILE A 276 14.67 23.84 3.92
N ASP A 277 15.75 24.59 3.78
CA ASP A 277 15.68 26.04 3.50
C ASP A 277 15.29 26.24 2.04
N PRO A 278 14.14 26.88 1.75
CA PRO A 278 13.68 27.09 0.38
C PRO A 278 14.54 28.07 -0.42
N ALA A 279 15.39 28.85 0.23
CA ALA A 279 16.23 29.84 -0.44
C ALA A 279 17.49 29.23 -1.08
N ASP A 280 18.11 28.23 -0.44
CA ASP A 280 19.41 27.68 -0.86
C ASP A 280 19.52 26.16 -0.78
N GLY A 281 18.47 25.46 -0.34
CA GLY A 281 18.41 23.99 -0.25
C GLY A 281 19.23 23.38 0.88
N ARG A 282 19.70 24.17 1.85
CA ARG A 282 20.36 23.65 3.05
C ARG A 282 19.36 22.90 3.92
N THR A 283 19.83 21.88 4.63
CA THR A 283 18.98 21.10 5.51
C THR A 283 19.39 21.20 6.97
N THR A 284 18.40 21.12 7.84
CA THR A 284 18.57 21.00 9.30
C THR A 284 17.86 19.74 9.76
N VAL A 285 18.51 18.90 10.57
CA VAL A 285 17.91 17.71 11.17
C VAL A 285 16.94 18.16 12.26
N LEU A 286 15.65 17.86 12.07
CA LEU A 286 14.61 18.10 13.06
C LEU A 286 14.41 16.91 13.99
N HIS A 287 14.61 15.70 13.47
CA HIS A 287 14.43 14.47 14.22
C HIS A 287 15.31 13.36 13.63
N GLU A 288 15.85 12.52 14.50
CA GLU A 288 16.54 11.30 14.12
C GLU A 288 15.98 10.14 14.92
N GLN A 289 15.66 9.06 14.24
CA GLN A 289 15.19 7.81 14.84
C GLN A 289 16.17 6.69 14.49
N ARG A 290 16.49 5.84 15.48
CA ARG A 290 17.40 4.71 15.34
C ARG A 290 16.78 3.43 15.87
N ASP A 291 17.14 2.32 15.25
CA ASP A 291 16.81 0.98 15.71
C ASP A 291 17.97 0.02 15.38
N ALA A 292 18.16 -1.00 16.21
CA ALA A 292 19.25 -1.96 16.03
C ALA A 292 19.08 -2.88 14.82
N HIS A 293 17.84 -3.06 14.34
CA HIS A 293 17.51 -3.94 13.20
C HIS A 293 17.08 -3.12 12.00
N TRP A 294 16.02 -2.34 12.13
CA TRP A 294 15.56 -1.33 11.18
C TRP A 294 14.52 -0.40 11.83
N VAL A 295 14.52 0.84 11.42
CA VAL A 295 13.43 1.78 11.72
C VAL A 295 12.25 1.47 10.81
N GLN A 296 11.13 1.08 11.40
CA GLN A 296 9.91 0.81 10.64
C GLN A 296 9.36 2.12 10.04
N LEU A 297 9.12 2.13 8.75
CA LEU A 297 8.42 3.24 8.10
C LEU A 297 6.91 3.06 8.33
N VAL A 298 6.32 4.00 9.06
CA VAL A 298 4.88 4.06 9.34
C VAL A 298 4.26 5.07 8.39
N THR A 299 3.20 4.66 7.66
CA THR A 299 2.48 5.54 6.73
C THR A 299 2.12 6.86 7.40
N GLY A 300 2.39 7.99 6.73
CA GLY A 300 2.10 9.34 7.19
C GLY A 300 3.05 9.87 8.28
N LEU A 301 4.17 9.19 8.57
CA LEU A 301 5.15 9.61 9.56
C LEU A 301 6.60 9.62 9.03
N PRO A 302 7.48 10.51 9.51
CA PRO A 302 7.18 11.64 10.40
C PRO A 302 6.53 12.82 9.67
N VAL A 303 5.75 13.64 10.38
CA VAL A 303 5.08 14.83 9.84
C VAL A 303 4.87 15.88 10.94
N ARG A 304 4.70 17.15 10.57
CA ARG A 304 4.38 18.23 11.50
C ARG A 304 2.90 18.59 11.45
N THR A 305 2.32 18.91 12.61
CA THR A 305 0.99 19.50 12.71
C THR A 305 1.02 20.99 12.33
N ALA A 306 -0.13 21.67 12.30
CA ALA A 306 -0.20 23.09 11.97
C ALA A 306 0.55 23.98 13.00
N SER A 307 0.55 23.61 14.28
CA SER A 307 1.32 24.31 15.32
C SER A 307 2.84 23.98 15.31
N GLY A 308 3.26 23.01 14.48
CA GLY A 308 4.66 22.57 14.36
C GLY A 308 5.03 21.38 15.26
N ALA A 309 4.08 20.82 16.02
CA ALA A 309 4.36 19.61 16.79
C ALA A 309 4.76 18.46 15.86
N LEU A 310 5.85 17.76 16.21
CA LEU A 310 6.36 16.65 15.43
C LEU A 310 5.63 15.35 15.77
N LEU A 311 4.98 14.75 14.78
CA LEU A 311 4.42 13.41 14.87
C LEU A 311 5.47 12.40 14.39
N SER A 312 5.71 11.39 15.22
CA SER A 312 6.59 10.25 14.91
C SER A 312 6.02 8.98 15.53
N HIS A 313 6.71 7.87 15.42
CA HIS A 313 6.40 6.69 16.22
C HIS A 313 7.52 6.37 17.19
N ALA A 314 7.19 5.68 18.28
CA ALA A 314 8.15 5.15 19.23
C ALA A 314 7.87 3.66 19.47
N ASP A 315 8.89 2.82 19.25
CA ASP A 315 8.84 1.38 19.54
C ASP A 315 9.37 1.16 20.96
N LEU A 316 8.47 0.94 21.91
CA LEU A 316 8.79 0.80 23.33
C LEU A 316 8.13 -0.44 23.93
N ARG A 317 8.92 -1.33 24.56
CA ARG A 317 8.41 -2.52 25.28
C ARG A 317 7.41 -3.34 24.46
N GLY A 318 7.76 -3.63 23.20
CA GLY A 318 6.90 -4.40 22.29
C GLY A 318 5.67 -3.65 21.75
N THR A 319 5.57 -2.35 21.99
CA THR A 319 4.46 -1.51 21.50
C THR A 319 4.99 -0.46 20.54
N ARG A 320 4.33 -0.31 19.39
CA ARG A 320 4.54 0.81 18.48
C ARG A 320 3.54 1.92 18.79
N HIS A 321 4.02 2.96 19.44
CA HIS A 321 3.22 4.11 19.85
C HIS A 321 3.17 5.19 18.76
N LEU A 322 2.07 5.94 18.69
CA LEU A 322 2.10 7.30 18.17
C LEU A 322 2.85 8.18 19.20
N ALA A 323 3.81 8.96 18.73
CA ALA A 323 4.56 9.91 19.54
C ALA A 323 4.37 11.34 19.01
N VAL A 324 4.28 12.30 19.93
CA VAL A 324 4.19 13.73 19.67
C VAL A 324 5.33 14.43 20.40
N ASP A 325 6.17 15.14 19.66
CA ASP A 325 7.40 15.78 20.20
C ASP A 325 8.30 14.79 20.98
N GLY A 326 8.34 13.53 20.52
CA GLY A 326 9.09 12.44 21.13
C GLY A 326 8.37 11.68 22.25
N GLU A 327 7.25 12.18 22.75
CA GLU A 327 6.50 11.55 23.84
C GLU A 327 5.40 10.61 23.32
N PRO A 328 5.34 9.33 23.77
CA PRO A 328 4.27 8.41 23.42
C PRO A 328 2.91 8.89 23.92
N VAL A 329 1.91 8.93 23.02
CA VAL A 329 0.55 9.41 23.35
C VAL A 329 -0.53 8.33 23.25
N THR A 330 -0.16 7.11 22.86
CA THR A 330 -1.05 5.94 22.84
C THR A 330 -0.69 4.96 23.96
N PRO A 331 -1.64 4.15 24.48
CA PRO A 331 -1.39 3.26 25.61
C PRO A 331 -0.46 2.08 25.23
N ALA A 332 0.12 1.43 26.24
CA ALA A 332 0.88 0.19 26.08
C ALA A 332 -0.01 -0.94 25.51
N GLY A 333 0.55 -1.77 24.63
CA GLY A 333 -0.16 -2.84 23.92
C GLY A 333 -0.90 -2.39 22.67
N PHE A 334 -1.14 -1.09 22.50
CA PHE A 334 -1.69 -0.51 21.27
C PHE A 334 -0.64 -0.51 20.15
N GLN A 335 -0.97 -1.01 18.99
CA GLN A 335 -0.07 -1.03 17.84
C GLN A 335 -0.51 0.00 16.79
N LEU A 336 0.26 1.08 16.63
CA LEU A 336 0.06 2.08 15.58
C LEU A 336 0.23 1.43 14.20
N ARG A 337 -0.70 1.69 13.28
CA ARG A 337 -0.65 1.20 11.89
C ARG A 337 -0.30 2.30 10.89
N ALA A 338 -0.99 3.43 10.96
CA ALA A 338 -0.80 4.56 10.05
C ALA A 338 -1.29 5.87 10.69
N VAL A 339 -0.70 6.99 10.31
CA VAL A 339 -1.27 8.33 10.47
C VAL A 339 -1.90 8.72 9.13
N LEU A 340 -3.20 8.97 9.13
CA LEU A 340 -3.98 9.25 7.92
C LEU A 340 -3.98 10.74 7.55
N GLY A 341 -3.56 11.59 8.48
CA GLY A 341 -3.44 13.03 8.30
C GLY A 341 -3.70 13.83 9.56
N ALA A 342 -3.48 15.13 9.45
CA ALA A 342 -3.81 16.10 10.49
C ALA A 342 -4.70 17.21 9.89
N ASP A 343 -5.74 17.60 10.62
CA ASP A 343 -6.60 18.76 10.34
C ASP A 343 -6.34 19.80 11.43
N GLY A 344 -5.48 20.79 11.15
CA GLY A 344 -4.88 21.61 12.18
C GLY A 344 -3.91 20.79 13.04
N ASP A 345 -4.20 20.71 14.34
CA ASP A 345 -3.45 19.89 15.31
C ASP A 345 -4.17 18.60 15.69
N ASP A 346 -5.34 18.36 15.12
CA ASP A 346 -6.10 17.12 15.33
C ASP A 346 -5.61 16.03 14.38
N VAL A 347 -5.09 14.94 14.93
CA VAL A 347 -4.49 13.83 14.20
C VAL A 347 -5.51 12.72 14.00
N LEU A 348 -5.64 12.23 12.77
CA LEU A 348 -6.39 11.03 12.43
C LEU A 348 -5.41 9.88 12.17
N PHE A 349 -5.59 8.74 12.85
CA PHE A 349 -4.68 7.62 12.74
C PHE A 349 -5.40 6.28 12.90
N THR A 350 -4.72 5.19 12.57
CA THR A 350 -5.21 3.83 12.76
C THR A 350 -4.28 3.01 13.64
N GLY A 351 -4.88 2.08 14.38
CA GLY A 351 -4.18 1.13 15.22
C GLY A 351 -5.14 0.27 16.02
N SER A 352 -4.61 -0.73 16.72
CA SER A 352 -5.40 -1.67 17.51
C SER A 352 -4.54 -2.38 18.55
N ASP A 353 -5.15 -2.92 19.58
CA ASP A 353 -4.60 -3.87 20.54
C ASP A 353 -4.89 -5.34 20.15
N GLU A 354 -5.85 -5.59 19.25
CA GLU A 354 -6.08 -6.90 18.64
C GLU A 354 -5.48 -6.94 17.22
N PRO A 355 -4.52 -7.85 16.96
CA PRO A 355 -3.84 -7.90 15.67
C PRO A 355 -4.74 -8.07 14.46
N THR A 356 -5.87 -8.75 14.59
CA THR A 356 -6.81 -9.02 13.49
C THR A 356 -7.70 -7.83 13.15
N GLU A 357 -7.68 -6.78 13.97
CA GLU A 357 -8.50 -5.59 13.79
C GLU A 357 -7.65 -4.35 13.50
N THR A 358 -8.25 -3.37 12.86
CA THR A 358 -7.69 -2.04 12.69
C THR A 358 -8.77 -1.02 12.96
N HIS A 359 -8.55 -0.15 13.95
CA HIS A 359 -9.52 0.86 14.36
C HIS A 359 -9.08 2.25 13.97
N LEU A 360 -10.07 3.10 13.67
CA LEU A 360 -9.88 4.51 13.41
C LEU A 360 -9.89 5.28 14.73
N TRP A 361 -8.89 6.16 14.91
CA TRP A 361 -8.68 6.96 16.11
C TRP A 361 -8.41 8.42 15.74
N SER A 362 -8.72 9.30 16.66
CA SER A 362 -8.23 10.68 16.65
C SER A 362 -7.42 10.96 17.90
N TRP A 363 -6.47 11.89 17.78
CA TRP A 363 -5.73 12.45 18.90
C TRP A 363 -5.72 13.95 18.79
N SER A 364 -5.87 14.62 19.93
CA SER A 364 -5.59 16.05 20.10
C SER A 364 -4.94 16.27 21.46
N ARG A 365 -4.19 17.36 21.60
CA ARG A 365 -3.52 17.69 22.86
C ARG A 365 -4.51 17.83 24.03
N ALA A 366 -5.71 18.32 23.77
CA ALA A 366 -6.74 18.51 24.79
C ALA A 366 -7.49 17.24 25.19
N ALA A 367 -7.75 16.32 24.23
CA ALA A 367 -8.62 15.17 24.46
C ALA A 367 -7.86 13.83 24.57
N GLY A 368 -6.58 13.80 24.20
CA GLY A 368 -5.83 12.56 24.08
C GLY A 368 -6.36 11.65 22.95
N PRO A 369 -5.97 10.36 22.92
CA PRO A 369 -6.42 9.41 21.93
C PRO A 369 -7.89 9.01 22.16
N ARG A 370 -8.70 9.02 21.08
CA ARG A 370 -10.12 8.63 21.10
C ARG A 370 -10.45 7.74 19.89
N ARG A 371 -11.03 6.58 20.14
CA ARG A 371 -11.51 5.67 19.09
C ARG A 371 -12.75 6.25 18.40
N LEU A 372 -12.76 6.21 17.06
CA LEU A 372 -13.83 6.72 16.20
C LEU A 372 -14.61 5.61 15.47
N SER A 373 -14.10 4.38 15.47
CA SER A 373 -14.76 3.22 14.88
C SER A 373 -15.32 2.28 15.93
N ALA A 374 -16.36 1.53 15.58
CA ALA A 374 -16.98 0.50 16.41
C ALA A 374 -17.08 -0.81 15.61
N GLY A 375 -17.25 -1.93 16.32
CA GLY A 375 -17.29 -3.26 15.71
C GLY A 375 -15.93 -3.80 15.30
N ALA A 376 -15.86 -5.10 15.04
CA ALA A 376 -14.70 -5.77 14.50
C ALA A 376 -14.55 -5.45 13.01
N GLY A 377 -13.31 -5.35 12.52
CA GLY A 377 -13.05 -5.05 11.10
C GLY A 377 -11.79 -4.24 10.89
N LEU A 378 -11.61 -3.80 9.65
CA LEU A 378 -10.54 -2.91 9.23
C LEU A 378 -11.15 -1.54 8.91
N HIS A 379 -10.85 -0.56 9.75
CA HIS A 379 -11.39 0.79 9.63
C HIS A 379 -10.30 1.76 9.18
N GLY A 380 -10.67 2.66 8.28
CA GLY A 380 -9.85 3.77 7.81
C GLY A 380 -10.69 5.03 7.61
N GLY A 381 -10.10 6.06 7.02
CA GLY A 381 -10.88 7.26 6.70
C GLY A 381 -10.05 8.46 6.30
N VAL A 382 -10.77 9.52 5.95
CA VAL A 382 -10.23 10.84 5.62
C VAL A 382 -11.03 11.89 6.38
N ARG A 383 -10.35 12.87 6.99
CA ARG A 383 -11.02 13.97 7.72
C ARG A 383 -10.59 15.32 7.21
N ARG A 384 -11.56 16.22 7.06
CA ARG A 384 -11.31 17.61 6.70
C ARG A 384 -12.54 18.49 7.01
N GLY A 385 -12.31 19.71 7.51
CA GLY A 385 -13.36 20.69 7.73
C GLY A 385 -14.50 20.19 8.64
N GLY A 386 -14.19 19.38 9.66
CA GLY A 386 -15.19 18.77 10.56
C GLY A 386 -15.96 17.58 9.96
N THR A 387 -15.68 17.22 8.72
CA THR A 387 -16.26 16.06 8.02
C THR A 387 -15.29 14.88 8.05
N LEU A 388 -15.77 13.72 8.51
CA LEU A 388 -15.04 12.46 8.52
C LEU A 388 -15.71 11.50 7.53
N VAL A 389 -14.97 11.01 6.55
CA VAL A 389 -15.33 9.84 5.74
C VAL A 389 -14.72 8.63 6.43
N ARG A 390 -15.53 7.72 6.92
CA ARG A 390 -15.09 6.46 7.52
C ARG A 390 -15.26 5.34 6.51
N THR A 391 -14.22 4.55 6.32
CA THR A 391 -14.26 3.32 5.54
C THR A 391 -14.21 2.12 6.46
N THR A 392 -14.97 1.09 6.16
CA THR A 392 -15.03 -0.15 6.94
C THR A 392 -15.02 -1.35 5.99
N LEU A 393 -14.15 -2.30 6.25
CA LEU A 393 -14.18 -3.64 5.72
C LEU A 393 -14.36 -4.60 6.89
N ASP A 394 -15.42 -5.39 6.86
CA ASP A 394 -15.82 -6.29 7.95
C ASP A 394 -16.22 -7.68 7.42
N ALA A 395 -16.94 -8.44 8.23
CA ALA A 395 -17.40 -9.78 7.85
C ALA A 395 -18.57 -9.79 6.85
N GLU A 396 -19.13 -8.63 6.48
CA GLU A 396 -20.25 -8.58 5.53
C GLU A 396 -19.81 -8.80 4.08
N GLY A 397 -18.54 -8.56 3.75
CA GLY A 397 -18.00 -8.92 2.43
C GLY A 397 -16.87 -8.03 1.91
N PRO A 398 -16.31 -8.39 0.74
CA PRO A 398 -15.08 -7.80 0.22
C PRO A 398 -15.23 -6.37 -0.31
N GLY A 399 -16.46 -5.91 -0.58
CA GLY A 399 -16.70 -4.57 -1.12
C GLY A 399 -16.53 -3.45 -0.08
N GLY A 400 -16.61 -3.79 1.20
CA GLY A 400 -16.60 -2.81 2.27
C GLY A 400 -17.71 -1.75 2.13
N HIS A 401 -17.74 -0.82 3.05
CA HIS A 401 -18.63 0.35 2.95
C HIS A 401 -17.93 1.62 3.41
N ALA A 402 -18.42 2.75 2.97
CA ALA A 402 -17.97 4.06 3.36
C ALA A 402 -19.16 4.93 3.78
N GLU A 403 -18.97 5.75 4.78
CA GLU A 403 -19.98 6.67 5.28
C GLU A 403 -19.36 8.01 5.67
N VAL A 404 -20.14 9.07 5.53
CA VAL A 404 -19.75 10.41 5.92
C VAL A 404 -20.37 10.76 7.27
N LEU A 405 -19.53 11.17 8.19
CA LEU A 405 -19.90 11.57 9.56
C LEU A 405 -19.66 13.07 9.74
N ARG A 406 -20.68 13.80 10.14
CA ARG A 406 -20.63 15.23 10.47
C ARG A 406 -21.34 15.48 11.80
N ALA A 407 -20.88 16.46 12.57
CA ALA A 407 -21.51 16.80 13.85
C ALA A 407 -23.01 17.08 13.66
N GLN A 408 -23.84 16.53 14.56
CA GLN A 408 -25.30 16.73 14.60
C GLN A 408 -26.06 16.32 13.32
N ARG A 409 -25.46 15.52 12.44
CA ARG A 409 -26.10 14.96 11.25
C ARG A 409 -26.11 13.43 11.32
N PRO A 410 -27.13 12.76 10.78
CA PRO A 410 -27.08 11.32 10.57
C PRO A 410 -25.89 10.92 9.68
N ALA A 411 -25.38 9.71 9.86
CA ALA A 411 -24.38 9.15 8.96
C ALA A 411 -24.96 9.06 7.53
N LEU A 412 -24.21 9.56 6.55
CA LEU A 412 -24.59 9.52 5.13
C LEU A 412 -23.76 8.42 4.45
N PRO A 413 -24.40 7.32 3.98
CA PRO A 413 -23.66 6.29 3.25
C PRO A 413 -23.15 6.81 1.91
N VAL A 414 -21.92 6.42 1.54
CA VAL A 414 -21.40 6.65 0.19
C VAL A 414 -21.87 5.50 -0.70
N PRO A 415 -22.56 5.78 -1.83
CA PRO A 415 -23.09 4.73 -2.68
C PRO A 415 -22.00 3.80 -3.21
N SER A 416 -22.21 2.48 -3.08
CA SER A 416 -21.36 1.43 -3.63
C SER A 416 -22.20 0.55 -4.58
N TYR A 417 -21.60 0.19 -5.72
CA TYR A 417 -22.18 -0.73 -6.73
C TYR A 417 -21.34 -2.01 -6.85
N ALA A 418 -20.44 -2.26 -5.89
CA ALA A 418 -19.70 -3.51 -5.82
C ALA A 418 -20.67 -4.71 -5.79
N GLU A 419 -20.35 -5.75 -6.53
CA GLU A 419 -21.18 -6.95 -6.54
C GLU A 419 -21.08 -7.70 -5.21
N ARG A 420 -22.15 -8.42 -4.88
CA ARG A 420 -22.10 -9.40 -3.78
C ARG A 420 -21.48 -10.70 -4.28
N PRO A 421 -20.63 -11.35 -3.45
CA PRO A 421 -20.06 -12.64 -3.79
C PRO A 421 -21.10 -13.71 -4.00
N VAL A 422 -20.84 -14.62 -4.96
CA VAL A 422 -21.67 -15.81 -5.19
C VAL A 422 -21.43 -16.91 -4.14
N LEU A 423 -20.44 -16.74 -3.28
CA LEU A 423 -20.03 -17.68 -2.25
C LEU A 423 -20.01 -16.98 -0.88
N GLU A 424 -20.56 -17.63 0.14
CA GLU A 424 -20.53 -17.19 1.52
C GLU A 424 -19.25 -17.70 2.22
N VAL A 425 -18.55 -16.83 2.93
CA VAL A 425 -17.38 -17.21 3.75
C VAL A 425 -17.85 -17.79 5.08
N ARG A 426 -17.36 -19.00 5.41
CA ARG A 426 -17.65 -19.73 6.65
C ARG A 426 -16.35 -20.11 7.32
N ARG A 427 -15.69 -19.14 7.94
CA ARG A 427 -14.44 -19.36 8.63
C ARG A 427 -14.63 -19.58 10.13
N THR A 428 -13.73 -20.35 10.72
CA THR A 428 -13.60 -20.50 12.16
C THR A 428 -12.30 -19.79 12.59
N PRO A 429 -12.37 -18.63 13.26
CA PRO A 429 -11.18 -17.95 13.75
C PRO A 429 -10.58 -18.71 14.94
N LEU A 430 -9.25 -18.81 14.95
CA LEU A 430 -8.50 -19.63 15.91
C LEU A 430 -7.28 -18.87 16.47
N ARG A 431 -6.91 -19.23 17.69
CA ARG A 431 -5.61 -18.94 18.30
C ARG A 431 -4.88 -20.26 18.54
N LEU A 432 -3.73 -20.44 17.90
CA LEU A 432 -3.05 -21.71 17.78
C LEU A 432 -1.64 -21.69 18.39
N GLY A 433 -1.31 -22.76 19.10
CA GLY A 433 0.00 -22.99 19.68
C GLY A 433 0.39 -22.01 20.80
N PRO A 434 1.62 -22.15 21.33
CA PRO A 434 2.08 -21.35 22.48
C PRO A 434 2.31 -19.87 22.12
N ARG A 435 2.48 -19.56 20.82
CA ARG A 435 2.62 -18.18 20.33
C ARG A 435 1.29 -17.53 20.01
N GLU A 436 0.16 -18.19 20.28
CA GLU A 436 -1.19 -17.69 19.94
C GLU A 436 -1.28 -17.17 18.51
N LEU A 437 -0.82 -17.98 17.54
CA LEU A 437 -0.90 -17.66 16.12
C LEU A 437 -2.35 -17.40 15.74
N ARG A 438 -2.61 -16.26 15.10
CA ARG A 438 -3.93 -15.96 14.56
C ARG A 438 -4.12 -16.78 13.30
N ALA A 439 -5.24 -17.53 13.22
CA ALA A 439 -5.51 -18.41 12.12
C ALA A 439 -7.01 -18.48 11.82
N ASP A 440 -7.34 -18.83 10.59
CA ASP A 440 -8.68 -19.13 10.13
C ASP A 440 -8.72 -20.54 9.51
N LEU A 441 -9.73 -21.32 9.92
CA LEU A 441 -10.03 -22.62 9.32
C LEU A 441 -11.31 -22.52 8.50
N TYR A 442 -11.23 -22.96 7.24
CA TYR A 442 -12.37 -23.06 6.32
C TYR A 442 -12.66 -24.52 6.02
N LEU A 443 -13.92 -24.91 6.18
CA LEU A 443 -14.39 -26.25 5.86
C LEU A 443 -15.46 -26.17 4.76
N PRO A 444 -15.62 -27.23 3.94
CA PRO A 444 -16.69 -27.27 2.93
C PRO A 444 -18.05 -27.14 3.58
N SER A 445 -18.95 -26.37 2.99
CA SER A 445 -20.32 -26.18 3.50
C SER A 445 -21.14 -27.46 3.51
N TRP A 446 -20.81 -28.40 2.63
CA TRP A 446 -21.46 -29.69 2.46
C TRP A 446 -20.88 -30.80 3.34
N HIS A 447 -19.70 -30.59 3.98
CA HIS A 447 -19.03 -31.64 4.76
C HIS A 447 -19.86 -32.06 5.99
N ARG A 448 -19.87 -33.37 6.23
CA ARG A 448 -20.46 -34.02 7.40
C ARG A 448 -19.46 -35.05 7.96
N PRO A 449 -19.52 -35.41 9.25
CA PRO A 449 -18.59 -36.40 9.85
C PRO A 449 -18.50 -37.71 9.08
N GLU A 450 -19.57 -38.17 8.49
CA GLU A 450 -19.64 -39.42 7.71
C GLU A 450 -18.84 -39.36 6.40
N HIS A 451 -18.47 -38.18 5.92
CA HIS A 451 -17.64 -38.03 4.72
C HIS A 451 -16.16 -38.29 4.98
N GLY A 452 -15.77 -38.57 6.23
CA GLY A 452 -14.39 -38.86 6.62
C GLY A 452 -13.51 -37.62 6.72
N ARG A 453 -12.19 -37.86 6.69
CA ARG A 453 -11.19 -36.79 6.81
C ARG A 453 -10.98 -36.07 5.50
N LEU A 454 -10.71 -34.77 5.61
CA LEU A 454 -10.41 -33.88 4.48
C LEU A 454 -8.91 -33.67 4.31
N PRO A 455 -8.37 -33.71 3.09
CA PRO A 455 -7.01 -33.23 2.81
C PRO A 455 -6.88 -31.78 3.24
N VAL A 456 -5.71 -31.42 3.76
CA VAL A 456 -5.45 -30.07 4.26
C VAL A 456 -4.74 -29.24 3.20
N LEU A 457 -5.20 -28.02 2.99
CA LEU A 457 -4.52 -27.02 2.17
C LEU A 457 -4.14 -25.82 3.04
N LEU A 458 -2.84 -25.56 3.21
CA LEU A 458 -2.37 -24.32 3.81
C LEU A 458 -2.36 -23.22 2.74
N ASP A 459 -2.94 -22.04 3.06
CA ASP A 459 -3.03 -20.88 2.19
C ASP A 459 -2.53 -19.60 2.89
N PRO A 460 -1.30 -19.59 3.46
CA PRO A 460 -0.76 -18.44 4.14
C PRO A 460 -0.26 -17.37 3.16
N TYR A 461 -0.09 -16.12 3.63
CA TYR A 461 0.98 -15.28 3.12
C TYR A 461 2.24 -15.49 3.96
N GLY A 462 2.07 -15.53 5.26
CA GLY A 462 2.99 -16.08 6.25
C GLY A 462 4.15 -15.18 6.63
N GLY A 463 4.36 -14.03 5.98
CA GLY A 463 5.59 -13.30 6.17
C GLY A 463 5.47 -11.79 6.32
N ALA A 464 6.63 -11.19 6.36
CA ALA A 464 6.84 -9.77 6.62
C ALA A 464 5.93 -8.86 5.81
N ALA A 465 5.42 -7.83 6.46
CA ALA A 465 4.61 -6.74 5.95
C ALA A 465 3.20 -7.07 5.41
N THR A 466 2.77 -8.33 5.42
CA THR A 466 1.41 -8.69 4.99
C THR A 466 0.71 -9.56 6.00
N GLN A 467 -0.44 -9.12 6.45
CA GLN A 467 -1.35 -9.86 7.31
C GLN A 467 -2.44 -10.52 6.46
N ARG A 468 -2.74 -11.79 6.77
CA ARG A 468 -3.75 -12.59 6.06
C ARG A 468 -4.99 -12.81 6.90
N VAL A 469 -4.81 -13.00 8.21
CA VAL A 469 -5.87 -13.25 9.18
C VAL A 469 -6.34 -11.92 9.78
N THR A 470 -7.51 -11.48 9.35
CA THR A 470 -8.13 -10.22 9.81
C THR A 470 -9.58 -10.43 10.20
N ALA A 471 -10.18 -9.49 10.91
CA ALA A 471 -11.60 -9.53 11.26
C ALA A 471 -12.53 -9.24 10.06
N ALA A 472 -11.98 -8.89 8.92
CA ALA A 472 -12.73 -8.62 7.69
C ALA A 472 -12.76 -9.84 6.76
N HIS A 473 -13.73 -9.89 5.84
CA HIS A 473 -13.76 -10.82 4.73
C HIS A 473 -13.34 -10.12 3.44
N ASP A 474 -12.17 -10.45 2.93
CA ASP A 474 -11.72 -9.94 1.63
C ASP A 474 -11.87 -11.03 0.53
N TRP A 475 -11.44 -10.71 -0.70
CA TRP A 475 -11.51 -11.65 -1.82
C TRP A 475 -10.64 -12.92 -1.60
N LYS A 476 -9.64 -12.85 -0.72
CA LYS A 476 -8.77 -13.99 -0.42
C LYS A 476 -9.49 -14.98 0.49
N ASP A 477 -10.34 -14.50 1.42
CA ASP A 477 -11.19 -15.36 2.26
C ASP A 477 -12.19 -16.12 1.40
N LEU A 478 -12.79 -15.45 0.40
CA LEU A 478 -13.63 -16.10 -0.60
C LEU A 478 -12.88 -17.18 -1.39
N LEU A 479 -11.63 -16.91 -1.76
CA LEU A 479 -10.82 -17.90 -2.47
C LEU A 479 -10.45 -19.09 -1.57
N SER A 480 -10.13 -18.87 -0.30
CA SER A 480 -9.90 -19.94 0.68
C SER A 480 -11.19 -20.77 0.89
N GLN A 481 -12.35 -20.15 1.00
CA GLN A 481 -13.63 -20.86 1.05
C GLN A 481 -13.92 -21.63 -0.23
N TRP A 482 -13.60 -21.06 -1.40
CA TRP A 482 -13.79 -21.77 -2.67
C TRP A 482 -12.94 -23.04 -2.74
N PHE A 483 -11.70 -23.02 -2.27
CA PHE A 483 -10.89 -24.22 -2.15
C PHE A 483 -11.49 -25.21 -1.15
N ALA A 484 -12.07 -24.72 -0.06
CA ALA A 484 -12.78 -25.61 0.88
C ALA A 484 -13.94 -26.31 0.18
N GLU A 485 -14.75 -25.61 -0.61
CA GLU A 485 -15.87 -26.22 -1.37
C GLU A 485 -15.40 -27.27 -2.40
N GLN A 486 -14.10 -27.24 -2.81
CA GLN A 486 -13.51 -28.32 -3.64
C GLN A 486 -13.12 -29.56 -2.83
N GLY A 487 -13.33 -29.60 -1.51
CA GLY A 487 -13.09 -30.75 -0.66
C GLY A 487 -11.82 -30.69 0.20
N PHE A 488 -11.27 -29.51 0.43
CA PHE A 488 -10.15 -29.31 1.33
C PHE A 488 -10.60 -28.75 2.69
N ALA A 489 -9.88 -29.09 3.75
CA ALA A 489 -9.82 -28.25 4.94
C ALA A 489 -8.74 -27.18 4.69
N VAL A 490 -9.12 -25.90 4.57
CA VAL A 490 -8.16 -24.83 4.28
C VAL A 490 -7.75 -24.14 5.57
N LEU A 491 -6.44 -24.09 5.83
CA LEU A 491 -5.86 -23.41 6.99
C LEU A 491 -5.08 -22.17 6.51
N VAL A 492 -5.43 -21.01 7.06
CA VAL A 492 -4.69 -19.76 6.91
C VAL A 492 -4.14 -19.38 8.27
N ALA A 493 -2.83 -19.15 8.39
CA ALA A 493 -2.21 -18.76 9.67
C ALA A 493 -1.18 -17.65 9.46
N ASP A 494 -1.24 -16.62 10.31
CA ASP A 494 -0.25 -15.55 10.39
C ASP A 494 0.81 -15.91 11.44
N GLY A 495 2.07 -15.99 10.98
CA GLY A 495 3.22 -16.30 11.80
C GLY A 495 4.07 -15.09 12.13
N ARG A 496 5.27 -15.34 12.63
CA ARG A 496 6.30 -14.33 12.93
C ARG A 496 6.60 -13.46 11.71
N GLY A 497 6.88 -12.20 11.95
CA GLY A 497 7.13 -11.19 10.90
C GLY A 497 5.88 -10.48 10.39
N THR A 498 4.66 -11.00 10.62
CA THR A 498 3.42 -10.32 10.21
C THR A 498 3.17 -9.06 11.04
N PRO A 499 2.64 -7.97 10.45
CA PRO A 499 2.42 -6.72 11.16
C PRO A 499 1.28 -6.80 12.19
N GLY A 500 1.32 -5.90 13.18
CA GLY A 500 0.22 -5.67 14.11
C GLY A 500 0.30 -6.39 15.43
N ARG A 501 1.37 -7.13 15.67
CA ARG A 501 1.66 -7.74 16.97
C ARG A 501 2.84 -7.07 17.69
N GLY A 502 3.26 -5.93 17.17
CA GLY A 502 4.33 -5.11 17.71
C GLY A 502 5.71 -5.36 17.09
N PRO A 503 6.65 -4.46 17.39
CA PRO A 503 7.96 -4.44 16.75
C PRO A 503 8.77 -5.72 16.96
N ASP A 504 8.74 -6.32 18.16
CA ASP A 504 9.50 -7.54 18.47
C ASP A 504 9.02 -8.73 17.64
N TRP A 505 7.71 -8.82 17.39
CA TRP A 505 7.13 -9.83 16.53
C TRP A 505 7.52 -9.65 15.06
N GLU A 506 7.49 -8.42 14.58
CA GLU A 506 7.89 -8.09 13.21
C GLU A 506 9.38 -8.37 12.98
N ARG A 507 10.24 -8.03 13.97
CA ARG A 507 11.70 -8.22 13.91
C ARG A 507 12.16 -9.65 14.13
N SER A 508 11.30 -10.55 14.59
CA SER A 508 11.65 -11.96 14.86
C SER A 508 12.07 -12.76 13.60
N VAL A 509 11.95 -12.18 12.41
CA VAL A 509 12.43 -12.74 11.13
C VAL A 509 13.70 -12.06 10.63
N HIS A 510 14.32 -11.18 11.43
CA HIS A 510 15.60 -10.58 11.08
C HIS A 510 16.70 -11.64 11.06
N GLY A 511 17.44 -11.71 9.96
CA GLY A 511 18.51 -12.69 9.73
C GLY A 511 18.04 -14.03 9.14
N ASP A 512 16.77 -14.42 9.36
CA ASP A 512 16.15 -15.59 8.74
C ASP A 512 14.69 -15.30 8.37
N LEU A 513 14.48 -14.97 7.11
CA LEU A 513 13.19 -14.50 6.62
C LEU A 513 12.15 -15.63 6.43
N LEU A 514 12.56 -16.88 6.25
CA LEU A 514 11.67 -17.99 5.88
C LEU A 514 11.56 -19.09 6.94
N GLY A 515 12.63 -19.41 7.66
CA GLY A 515 12.67 -20.49 8.64
C GLY A 515 11.64 -20.33 9.75
N PRO A 516 11.64 -19.20 10.50
CA PRO A 516 10.65 -18.94 11.55
C PRO A 516 9.21 -18.99 11.07
N VAL A 517 8.96 -18.56 9.83
CA VAL A 517 7.62 -18.56 9.21
C VAL A 517 7.15 -19.98 8.92
N LEU A 518 8.03 -20.82 8.35
CA LEU A 518 7.73 -22.23 8.10
C LEU A 518 7.43 -23.00 9.40
N ASP A 519 8.22 -22.77 10.45
CA ASP A 519 7.99 -23.36 11.77
C ASP A 519 6.61 -23.01 12.34
N ASP A 520 6.19 -21.76 12.14
CA ASP A 520 4.88 -21.32 12.60
C ASP A 520 3.74 -21.97 11.81
N GLN A 521 3.90 -22.21 10.50
CA GLN A 521 2.92 -22.94 9.69
C GLN A 521 2.77 -24.40 10.18
N VAL A 522 3.88 -25.08 10.44
CA VAL A 522 3.88 -26.44 10.98
C VAL A 522 3.25 -26.47 12.37
N THR A 523 3.58 -25.50 13.22
CA THR A 523 2.99 -25.37 14.56
C THR A 523 1.47 -25.16 14.48
N ALA A 524 1.00 -24.30 13.59
CA ALA A 524 -0.42 -24.02 13.39
C ALA A 524 -1.16 -25.28 12.91
N LEU A 525 -0.59 -26.00 11.92
CA LEU A 525 -1.16 -27.23 11.38
C LEU A 525 -1.36 -28.30 12.48
N HIS A 526 -0.32 -28.59 13.24
CA HIS A 526 -0.44 -29.57 14.31
C HIS A 526 -1.36 -29.12 15.45
N ALA A 527 -1.39 -27.82 15.75
CA ALA A 527 -2.27 -27.30 16.79
C ALA A 527 -3.75 -27.36 16.39
N VAL A 528 -4.08 -27.07 15.14
CA VAL A 528 -5.47 -27.15 14.64
C VAL A 528 -5.93 -28.60 14.52
N ALA A 529 -5.08 -29.52 14.05
CA ALA A 529 -5.43 -30.92 13.89
C ALA A 529 -5.80 -31.61 15.23
N ARG A 530 -5.17 -31.20 16.32
CA ARG A 530 -5.55 -31.69 17.66
C ARG A 530 -6.97 -31.29 18.10
N ARG A 531 -7.49 -30.18 17.57
CA ARG A 531 -8.83 -29.64 17.89
C ARG A 531 -9.88 -30.06 16.88
N HIS A 532 -9.46 -30.37 15.65
CA HIS A 532 -10.32 -30.69 14.52
C HIS A 532 -9.89 -32.00 13.86
N PRO A 533 -10.37 -33.18 14.36
CA PRO A 533 -9.99 -34.50 13.85
C PRO A 533 -10.36 -34.76 12.38
N VAL A 534 -11.14 -33.90 11.78
CA VAL A 534 -11.50 -33.91 10.35
C VAL A 534 -10.31 -33.69 9.42
N LEU A 535 -9.21 -33.11 9.91
CA LEU A 535 -8.01 -32.86 9.13
C LEU A 535 -7.20 -34.13 8.90
N ASP A 536 -6.89 -34.43 7.65
CA ASP A 536 -6.06 -35.56 7.25
C ASP A 536 -4.61 -35.09 7.07
N LEU A 537 -3.77 -35.40 8.06
CA LEU A 537 -2.35 -35.02 8.03
C LEU A 537 -1.49 -35.90 7.12
N ASP A 538 -2.02 -37.00 6.56
CA ASP A 538 -1.35 -37.77 5.53
C ASP A 538 -1.53 -37.19 4.13
N ARG A 539 -2.34 -36.13 4.00
CA ARG A 539 -2.63 -35.43 2.74
C ARG A 539 -2.61 -33.91 2.93
N VAL A 540 -1.42 -33.35 3.11
CA VAL A 540 -1.21 -31.91 3.35
C VAL A 540 -0.55 -31.27 2.14
N GLY A 541 -1.20 -30.24 1.59
CA GLY A 541 -0.66 -29.35 0.56
C GLY A 541 -0.47 -27.94 1.09
N ILE A 542 0.38 -27.18 0.42
CA ILE A 542 0.57 -25.74 0.66
C ILE A 542 0.55 -24.99 -0.66
N ARG A 543 -0.07 -23.82 -0.69
CA ARG A 543 -0.02 -22.93 -1.87
C ARG A 543 0.43 -21.54 -1.47
N GLY A 544 1.08 -20.84 -2.39
CA GLY A 544 1.49 -19.48 -2.16
C GLY A 544 1.84 -18.73 -3.44
N TRP A 545 1.84 -17.40 -3.32
CA TRP A 545 2.23 -16.48 -4.37
C TRP A 545 3.23 -15.46 -3.83
N SER A 546 4.27 -15.08 -4.62
CA SER A 546 5.32 -14.14 -4.20
C SER A 546 6.09 -14.68 -2.99
N PHE A 547 6.12 -13.98 -1.86
CA PHE A 547 6.75 -14.45 -0.63
C PHE A 547 6.23 -15.82 -0.19
N SER A 548 4.91 -16.02 -0.17
CA SER A 548 4.33 -17.33 0.15
C SER A 548 4.56 -18.39 -0.92
N GLY A 549 4.90 -17.99 -2.17
CA GLY A 549 5.40 -18.91 -3.18
C GLY A 549 6.79 -19.48 -2.81
N SER A 550 7.69 -18.64 -2.31
CA SER A 550 8.97 -19.10 -1.74
C SER A 550 8.75 -20.00 -0.53
N LEU A 551 7.83 -19.62 0.36
CA LEU A 551 7.47 -20.42 1.53
C LEU A 551 6.89 -21.80 1.15
N ALA A 552 6.01 -21.84 0.14
CA ALA A 552 5.40 -23.10 -0.31
C ALA A 552 6.43 -24.05 -0.92
N ALA A 553 7.37 -23.53 -1.74
CA ALA A 553 8.48 -24.31 -2.25
C ALA A 553 9.38 -24.81 -1.12
N LEU A 554 9.77 -23.92 -0.19
CA LEU A 554 10.61 -24.30 0.95
C LEU A 554 9.97 -25.37 1.82
N ALA A 555 8.64 -25.31 2.02
CA ALA A 555 7.90 -26.25 2.84
C ALA A 555 8.06 -27.70 2.38
N VAL A 556 7.91 -27.97 1.09
CA VAL A 556 8.09 -29.33 0.54
C VAL A 556 9.56 -29.76 0.46
N LEU A 557 10.49 -28.82 0.37
CA LEU A 557 11.92 -29.10 0.37
C LEU A 557 12.43 -29.44 1.77
N ARG A 558 12.07 -28.66 2.79
CA ARG A 558 12.57 -28.84 4.17
C ARG A 558 11.72 -29.75 5.04
N ARG A 559 10.43 -29.82 4.77
CA ARG A 559 9.48 -30.61 5.59
C ARG A 559 8.63 -31.55 4.73
N PRO A 560 9.28 -32.45 3.94
CA PRO A 560 8.58 -33.48 3.18
C PRO A 560 7.82 -34.49 4.07
N ASP A 561 8.17 -34.53 5.37
CA ASP A 561 7.47 -35.28 6.41
C ASP A 561 6.09 -34.68 6.75
N VAL A 562 5.86 -33.42 6.43
CA VAL A 562 4.61 -32.67 6.70
C VAL A 562 3.87 -32.31 5.42
N PHE A 563 4.58 -31.82 4.40
CA PHE A 563 3.99 -31.29 3.18
C PHE A 563 4.21 -32.25 2.01
N HIS A 564 3.13 -32.74 1.42
CA HIS A 564 3.13 -33.75 0.37
C HIS A 564 3.03 -33.15 -1.03
N ALA A 565 2.56 -31.89 -1.14
CA ALA A 565 2.45 -31.15 -2.40
C ALA A 565 2.55 -29.64 -2.17
N ALA A 566 3.07 -28.91 -3.15
CA ALA A 566 3.08 -27.45 -3.15
C ALA A 566 2.69 -26.86 -4.50
N VAL A 567 2.01 -25.70 -4.43
CA VAL A 567 1.84 -24.81 -5.58
C VAL A 567 2.55 -23.49 -5.26
N ALA A 568 3.67 -23.26 -5.94
CA ALA A 568 4.57 -22.12 -5.71
C ALA A 568 4.50 -21.14 -6.90
N GLY A 569 3.70 -20.10 -6.78
CA GLY A 569 3.55 -19.05 -7.80
C GLY A 569 4.49 -17.88 -7.55
N ALA A 570 5.26 -17.44 -8.58
CA ALA A 570 6.11 -16.25 -8.57
C ALA A 570 7.04 -16.13 -7.33
N GLY A 571 7.49 -17.26 -6.78
CA GLY A 571 8.38 -17.32 -5.62
C GLY A 571 9.80 -16.83 -5.97
N VAL A 572 10.42 -16.08 -5.07
CA VAL A 572 11.81 -15.67 -5.18
C VAL A 572 12.69 -16.84 -4.75
N THR A 573 13.44 -17.43 -5.67
CA THR A 573 14.26 -18.61 -5.42
C THR A 573 15.59 -18.29 -4.74
N ASP A 574 16.16 -17.12 -4.99
CA ASP A 574 17.31 -16.56 -4.29
C ASP A 574 17.01 -15.11 -3.91
N GLN A 575 17.11 -14.80 -2.63
CA GLN A 575 16.75 -13.49 -2.10
C GLN A 575 17.67 -12.36 -2.59
N ARG A 576 18.87 -12.69 -3.13
CA ARG A 576 19.77 -11.73 -3.79
C ARG A 576 19.19 -11.15 -5.08
N LEU A 577 18.21 -11.82 -5.69
CA LEU A 577 17.56 -11.40 -6.93
C LEU A 577 16.39 -10.45 -6.71
N TYR A 578 16.09 -10.09 -5.45
CA TYR A 578 14.98 -9.21 -5.13
C TYR A 578 15.45 -7.82 -4.70
N HIS A 579 14.52 -6.88 -4.63
CA HIS A 579 14.74 -5.46 -4.38
C HIS A 579 15.60 -5.17 -3.14
N ALA A 580 16.66 -4.37 -3.29
CA ALA A 580 17.65 -4.08 -2.26
C ALA A 580 17.03 -3.56 -0.96
N HIS A 581 16.26 -2.47 -1.02
CA HIS A 581 15.63 -1.87 0.16
C HIS A 581 14.76 -2.86 0.93
N TRP A 582 14.02 -3.74 0.24
CA TRP A 582 13.18 -4.73 0.90
C TRP A 582 13.97 -5.88 1.51
N ARG A 583 15.00 -6.41 0.82
CA ARG A 583 15.72 -7.58 1.32
C ARG A 583 16.79 -7.24 2.33
N GLU A 584 17.54 -6.17 2.11
CA GLU A 584 18.59 -5.73 3.04
C GLU A 584 18.02 -5.33 4.41
N ARG A 585 16.76 -4.89 4.48
CA ARG A 585 16.05 -4.68 5.75
C ARG A 585 16.06 -5.90 6.65
N PHE A 586 15.82 -7.08 6.09
CA PHE A 586 15.67 -8.31 6.87
C PHE A 586 16.97 -9.12 6.94
N LEU A 587 17.78 -9.10 5.90
CA LEU A 587 18.93 -9.97 5.76
C LEU A 587 20.27 -9.23 5.86
N GLY A 588 20.28 -7.91 5.80
CA GLY A 588 21.49 -7.11 5.70
C GLY A 588 22.09 -7.12 4.29
N HIS A 589 23.28 -6.51 4.11
CA HIS A 589 23.98 -6.53 2.83
C HIS A 589 24.51 -7.93 2.53
N PRO A 590 24.30 -8.50 1.32
CA PRO A 590 24.69 -9.90 1.04
C PRO A 590 26.21 -10.16 1.08
N ASP A 591 27.05 -9.16 0.89
CA ASP A 591 28.50 -9.31 1.01
C ASP A 591 28.95 -9.35 2.50
N GLU A 592 28.14 -8.78 3.42
CA GLU A 592 28.41 -8.79 4.86
C GLU A 592 27.80 -10.02 5.55
N TYR A 593 26.66 -10.50 5.04
CA TYR A 593 25.87 -11.60 5.61
C TYR A 593 25.47 -12.64 4.56
N PRO A 594 26.41 -13.21 3.80
CA PRO A 594 26.10 -14.18 2.72
C PRO A 594 25.34 -15.41 3.24
N GLU A 595 25.61 -15.87 4.46
CA GLU A 595 24.97 -17.03 5.08
C GLU A 595 23.47 -16.84 5.30
N ARG A 596 22.99 -15.62 5.52
CA ARG A 596 21.56 -15.33 5.68
C ARG A 596 20.79 -15.50 4.36
N TYR A 597 21.43 -15.13 3.26
CA TYR A 597 20.88 -15.31 1.91
C TYR A 597 20.92 -16.78 1.50
N ASP A 598 21.98 -17.50 1.82
CA ASP A 598 22.09 -18.94 1.56
C ASP A 598 21.02 -19.71 2.35
N ALA A 599 20.79 -19.36 3.61
CA ALA A 599 19.73 -19.95 4.45
C ALA A 599 18.30 -19.72 3.91
N CYS A 600 18.08 -18.65 3.15
CA CYS A 600 16.81 -18.32 2.52
C CYS A 600 16.74 -18.71 1.02
N SER A 601 17.80 -19.34 0.46
CA SER A 601 17.85 -19.77 -0.93
C SER A 601 17.20 -21.14 -1.10
N LEU A 602 16.35 -21.27 -2.13
CA LEU A 602 15.72 -22.53 -2.50
C LEU A 602 16.63 -23.39 -3.38
N LEU A 603 17.64 -22.77 -4.02
CA LEU A 603 18.48 -23.42 -5.03
C LEU A 603 19.37 -24.51 -4.43
N GLY A 604 19.92 -24.28 -3.22
CA GLY A 604 20.76 -25.26 -2.53
C GLY A 604 20.00 -26.48 -2.03
N GLU A 605 18.68 -26.40 -1.88
CA GLU A 605 17.84 -27.46 -1.32
C GLU A 605 17.13 -28.31 -2.39
N ALA A 606 17.21 -27.92 -3.65
CA ALA A 606 16.48 -28.56 -4.74
C ALA A 606 16.96 -30.00 -5.05
N HIS A 607 18.19 -30.37 -4.66
CA HIS A 607 18.82 -31.64 -5.03
C HIS A 607 18.33 -32.88 -4.24
N GLY A 608 17.58 -32.71 -3.17
CA GLY A 608 17.19 -33.81 -2.27
C GLY A 608 15.70 -34.08 -2.13
N SER A 609 14.84 -33.39 -2.86
CA SER A 609 13.39 -33.47 -2.60
C SER A 609 12.70 -34.65 -3.27
N PRO A 610 12.02 -35.53 -2.51
CA PRO A 610 11.10 -36.52 -3.06
C PRO A 610 9.71 -35.94 -3.37
N ALA A 611 9.44 -34.67 -3.02
CA ALA A 611 8.11 -34.07 -3.11
C ALA A 611 7.77 -33.55 -4.51
N ARG A 612 6.48 -33.57 -4.86
CA ARG A 612 5.96 -32.98 -6.10
C ARG A 612 5.72 -31.47 -5.90
N CYS A 613 6.48 -30.67 -6.63
CA CYS A 613 6.30 -29.20 -6.70
C CYS A 613 5.79 -28.83 -8.10
N CYS A 614 4.73 -28.03 -8.17
CA CYS A 614 4.18 -27.44 -9.41
C CYS A 614 4.24 -25.92 -9.35
#